data_7cfefd02a9592323878438ffaef8131e
#
_entry.id   7cfefd02a9592323878438ffaef8131e
#
_cell.length_a   1.000
_cell.length_b   1.000
_cell.length_c   1.000
_cell.angle_alpha   90.00
_cell.angle_beta   90.00
_cell.angle_gamma   90.00
#
_symmetry.space_group_name_H-M   'P 1'
#
loop_
_entity.id
_entity.type
_entity.pdbx_description
1 polymer ?
#
loop_
_entity_poly.entity_id
_entity_poly.type
_entity_poly.pdbx_seq_one_letter_code
_entity_poly.pdbx_strand_id
1 'polypeptide(L)'
;MGELAKIENYCELSKTKLTFKRDVSKDEWMDVFKALKQVEGCVQFWIGDCLAYRQQKWGMYDDIAEETGMEGNTLRQYKQVSEQVKSDTRVSDLSWTHHREVASLTPEKQELFLNRAIEEKLSVRELHNEIRKNGKIYESKELPDGKFNVIYADPPWPIGSIVMDKWESPIDDKYPIMSIEDIINLPIKELSADDCSLFIWTTHTFLHDCLDIIKEWGFKYFCTITWNKGNGWTQFGFHKMTEFLLFAYKGKININQYGKSIPTLIEEKKTYHSKKPDSIRDMIKDKTPDGRLELFARDKYDGWIAWGNEINIKVDE
;
A
#
# COMPACT_ATOMS: atom_id res chain seq x y z
N MET A 1 -17.01 -11.26 36.82
CA MET A 1 -17.84 -10.06 36.97
C MET A 1 -17.23 -8.99 36.12
N GLY A 2 -17.94 -8.41 35.15
CA GLY A 2 -17.38 -7.43 34.22
C GLY A 2 -16.90 -6.16 34.93
N GLU A 3 -15.96 -5.44 34.31
CA GLU A 3 -15.37 -4.21 34.87
C GLU A 3 -16.42 -3.14 35.19
N LEU A 4 -17.49 -3.03 34.40
CA LEU A 4 -18.62 -2.13 34.67
C LEU A 4 -19.36 -2.45 35.95
N ALA A 5 -19.56 -3.75 36.28
CA ALA A 5 -20.20 -4.18 37.52
C ALA A 5 -19.37 -3.79 38.77
N LYS A 6 -18.07 -3.63 38.66
CA LYS A 6 -17.21 -3.12 39.74
C LYS A 6 -17.47 -1.64 39.99
N ILE A 7 -17.66 -0.86 38.93
CA ILE A 7 -17.92 0.59 39.04
C ILE A 7 -19.24 0.87 39.72
N GLU A 8 -20.29 0.06 39.46
CA GLU A 8 -21.62 0.23 40.03
C GLU A 8 -21.65 0.16 41.57
N ASN A 9 -20.67 -0.48 42.20
CA ASN A 9 -20.55 -0.50 43.66
C ASN A 9 -20.12 0.86 44.26
N TYR A 10 -19.43 1.67 43.50
CA TYR A 10 -18.84 2.94 43.94
C TYR A 10 -19.55 4.17 43.44
N CYS A 11 -20.12 4.09 42.25
CA CYS A 11 -20.72 5.25 41.59
C CYS A 11 -21.97 4.92 40.78
N GLU A 12 -22.72 5.97 40.48
CA GLU A 12 -23.82 5.99 39.51
C GLU A 12 -23.34 6.67 38.23
N LEU A 13 -23.69 6.04 37.08
CA LEU A 13 -23.40 6.55 35.76
C LEU A 13 -24.68 7.03 35.08
N SER A 14 -24.64 8.23 34.54
CA SER A 14 -25.65 8.75 33.61
C SER A 14 -25.00 9.10 32.29
N LYS A 15 -25.78 9.52 31.30
CA LYS A 15 -25.21 9.96 29.99
C LYS A 15 -24.20 11.10 30.11
N THR A 16 -24.30 11.92 31.17
CA THR A 16 -23.53 13.17 31.27
C THR A 16 -22.78 13.32 32.59
N LYS A 17 -22.94 12.37 33.54
CA LYS A 17 -22.39 12.54 34.89
C LYS A 17 -22.04 11.21 35.54
N LEU A 18 -20.90 11.16 36.21
CA LEU A 18 -20.54 10.18 37.19
C LEU A 18 -20.70 10.78 38.59
N THR A 19 -21.39 10.07 39.49
CA THR A 19 -21.58 10.51 40.88
C THR A 19 -21.17 9.38 41.83
N PHE A 20 -20.22 9.65 42.73
CA PHE A 20 -19.86 8.68 43.77
C PHE A 20 -20.99 8.57 44.81
N LYS A 21 -21.35 7.33 45.15
CA LYS A 21 -22.42 7.02 46.12
C LYS A 21 -22.05 7.27 47.56
N ARG A 22 -20.73 7.32 47.84
CA ARG A 22 -20.13 7.57 49.14
C ARG A 22 -18.73 8.16 48.95
N ASP A 23 -18.14 8.55 50.05
CA ASP A 23 -16.70 8.87 50.05
C ASP A 23 -15.88 7.60 49.77
N VAL A 24 -14.93 7.67 48.86
CA VAL A 24 -14.10 6.58 48.39
C VAL A 24 -12.63 6.84 48.68
N SER A 25 -11.90 5.80 49.00
CA SER A 25 -10.44 5.88 49.15
C SER A 25 -9.77 6.19 47.83
N LYS A 26 -8.49 6.61 47.91
CA LYS A 26 -7.67 6.85 46.72
C LYS A 26 -7.57 5.62 45.83
N ASP A 27 -7.45 4.44 46.42
CA ASP A 27 -7.33 3.17 45.68
C ASP A 27 -8.65 2.80 45.01
N GLU A 28 -9.79 2.92 45.69
CA GLU A 28 -11.11 2.73 45.11
C GLU A 28 -11.41 3.72 43.98
N TRP A 29 -11.02 4.99 44.15
CA TRP A 29 -11.11 5.99 43.07
C TRP A 29 -10.24 5.61 41.87
N MET A 30 -9.01 5.14 42.11
CA MET A 30 -8.12 4.71 41.04
C MET A 30 -8.67 3.48 40.30
N ASP A 31 -9.34 2.55 41.01
CA ASP A 31 -9.98 1.39 40.39
C ASP A 31 -11.14 1.81 39.48
N VAL A 32 -11.97 2.76 39.91
CA VAL A 32 -13.02 3.35 39.06
C VAL A 32 -12.40 4.01 37.83
N PHE A 33 -11.33 4.78 37.99
CA PHE A 33 -10.67 5.48 36.89
C PHE A 33 -10.07 4.51 35.87
N LYS A 34 -9.41 3.44 36.33
CA LYS A 34 -8.85 2.39 35.45
C LYS A 34 -9.94 1.68 34.67
N ALA A 35 -11.05 1.33 35.31
CA ALA A 35 -12.17 0.66 34.68
C ALA A 35 -12.84 1.57 33.60
N LEU A 36 -13.02 2.86 33.88
CA LEU A 36 -13.51 3.83 32.89
C LEU A 36 -12.58 3.95 31.68
N LYS A 37 -11.28 4.02 31.91
CA LYS A 37 -10.27 4.07 30.82
C LYS A 37 -10.30 2.79 29.97
N GLN A 38 -10.50 1.66 30.59
CA GLN A 38 -10.60 0.37 29.87
C GLN A 38 -11.86 0.29 29.00
N VAL A 39 -12.99 0.80 29.51
CA VAL A 39 -14.26 0.90 28.76
C VAL A 39 -14.10 1.85 27.56
N GLU A 40 -13.45 3.00 27.74
CA GLU A 40 -13.16 3.95 26.65
C GLU A 40 -12.43 3.26 25.48
N GLY A 41 -11.44 2.41 25.77
CA GLY A 41 -10.69 1.65 24.77
C GLY A 41 -11.46 0.53 24.07
N CYS A 42 -12.58 0.06 24.65
CA CYS A 42 -13.33 -1.11 24.18
C CYS A 42 -14.62 -0.77 23.43
N VAL A 43 -15.18 0.41 23.61
CA VAL A 43 -16.52 0.77 23.10
C VAL A 43 -16.61 0.61 21.58
N GLN A 44 -15.60 0.99 20.84
CA GLN A 44 -15.56 0.87 19.39
C GLN A 44 -15.63 -0.58 18.91
N PHE A 45 -14.92 -1.50 19.59
CA PHE A 45 -15.00 -2.93 19.32
C PHE A 45 -16.37 -3.49 19.66
N TRP A 46 -16.93 -3.11 20.81
CA TRP A 46 -18.24 -3.63 21.23
C TRP A 46 -19.36 -3.19 20.28
N ILE A 47 -19.34 -1.94 19.82
CA ILE A 47 -20.28 -1.47 18.79
C ILE A 47 -20.07 -2.23 17.49
N GLY A 48 -18.82 -2.39 17.04
CA GLY A 48 -18.48 -3.14 15.83
C GLY A 48 -18.92 -4.59 15.88
N ASP A 49 -18.68 -5.30 17.00
CA ASP A 49 -19.10 -6.67 17.21
C ASP A 49 -20.65 -6.81 17.26
N CYS A 50 -21.32 -5.85 17.88
CA CYS A 50 -22.78 -5.79 17.89
C CYS A 50 -23.36 -5.64 16.48
N LEU A 51 -22.76 -4.77 15.66
CA LEU A 51 -23.14 -4.57 14.26
C LEU A 51 -22.84 -5.81 13.41
N ALA A 52 -21.70 -6.46 13.61
CA ALA A 52 -21.31 -7.68 12.90
C ALA A 52 -22.25 -8.86 13.22
N TYR A 53 -22.67 -9.01 14.48
CA TYR A 53 -23.61 -10.05 14.90
C TYR A 53 -24.96 -9.98 14.16
N ARG A 54 -25.43 -8.78 13.85
CA ARG A 54 -26.73 -8.55 13.18
C ARG A 54 -26.65 -8.52 11.64
N GLN A 55 -25.55 -8.83 11.03
CA GLN A 55 -25.27 -8.64 9.60
C GLN A 55 -26.25 -9.29 8.62
N GLN A 56 -27.07 -10.22 9.04
CA GLN A 56 -27.95 -10.95 8.11
C GLN A 56 -29.27 -10.26 7.78
N LYS A 57 -29.59 -9.10 8.36
CA LYS A 57 -30.88 -8.45 8.16
C LYS A 57 -30.78 -6.92 8.09
N TRP A 58 -30.91 -6.37 6.88
CA TRP A 58 -31.42 -5.01 6.56
C TRP A 58 -30.41 -3.85 6.62
N GLY A 59 -30.61 -2.86 5.73
CA GLY A 59 -29.97 -1.55 5.61
C GLY A 59 -30.13 -0.64 6.84
N MET A 60 -29.70 -1.11 8.00
CA MET A 60 -29.97 -0.54 9.32
C MET A 60 -29.01 0.55 9.78
N TYR A 61 -28.04 0.95 8.98
CA TYR A 61 -27.10 1.99 9.43
C TYR A 61 -27.76 3.35 9.55
N ASP A 62 -28.71 3.65 8.66
CA ASP A 62 -29.41 4.93 8.66
C ASP A 62 -30.40 5.00 9.84
N ASP A 63 -31.10 3.90 10.13
CA ASP A 63 -32.00 3.79 11.30
C ASP A 63 -31.22 3.92 12.62
N ILE A 64 -30.05 3.22 12.75
CA ILE A 64 -29.20 3.31 13.93
C ILE A 64 -28.60 4.71 14.06
N ALA A 65 -28.20 5.33 12.94
CA ALA A 65 -27.65 6.69 12.92
C ALA A 65 -28.70 7.69 13.41
N GLU A 66 -29.95 7.55 12.95
CA GLU A 66 -31.06 8.40 13.35
C GLU A 66 -31.40 8.23 14.85
N GLU A 67 -31.46 6.99 15.35
CA GLU A 67 -31.77 6.70 16.75
C GLU A 67 -30.65 7.08 17.72
N THR A 68 -29.39 6.91 17.32
CA THR A 68 -28.23 7.08 18.22
C THR A 68 -27.49 8.39 18.05
N GLY A 69 -27.71 9.11 16.93
CA GLY A 69 -26.97 10.31 16.55
C GLY A 69 -25.54 10.01 16.09
N MET A 70 -25.18 8.76 15.84
CA MET A 70 -23.86 8.37 15.32
C MET A 70 -23.84 8.46 13.80
N GLU A 71 -22.74 8.94 13.23
CA GLU A 71 -22.59 8.98 11.78
C GLU A 71 -22.51 7.57 11.17
N GLY A 72 -23.25 7.30 10.10
CA GLY A 72 -23.30 6.01 9.42
C GLY A 72 -21.91 5.53 8.96
N ASN A 73 -21.01 6.42 8.54
CA ASN A 73 -19.64 6.08 8.19
C ASN A 73 -18.83 5.56 9.39
N THR A 74 -19.01 6.15 10.55
CA THR A 74 -18.38 5.70 11.81
C THR A 74 -18.86 4.29 12.18
N LEU A 75 -20.16 4.02 12.07
CA LEU A 75 -20.73 2.70 12.33
C LEU A 75 -20.17 1.64 11.37
N ARG A 76 -20.08 1.97 10.07
CA ARG A 76 -19.49 1.07 9.06
C ARG A 76 -18.02 0.78 9.37
N GLN A 77 -17.25 1.78 9.77
CA GLN A 77 -15.84 1.61 10.13
C GLN A 77 -15.66 0.72 11.36
N TYR A 78 -16.46 0.89 12.42
CA TYR A 78 -16.39 0.05 13.61
C TYR A 78 -16.70 -1.41 13.29
N LYS A 79 -17.74 -1.66 12.50
CA LYS A 79 -18.08 -3.00 12.01
C LYS A 79 -16.96 -3.60 11.18
N GLN A 80 -16.45 -2.87 10.21
CA GLN A 80 -15.38 -3.34 9.30
C GLN A 80 -14.15 -3.78 10.08
N VAL A 81 -13.69 -2.98 11.03
CA VAL A 81 -12.53 -3.34 11.85
C VAL A 81 -12.80 -4.58 12.68
N SER A 82 -14.00 -4.70 13.27
CA SER A 82 -14.37 -5.88 14.06
C SER A 82 -14.47 -7.18 13.24
N GLU A 83 -14.85 -7.09 11.97
CA GLU A 83 -14.90 -8.22 11.05
C GLU A 83 -13.51 -8.62 10.53
N GLN A 84 -12.66 -7.64 10.26
CA GLN A 84 -11.33 -7.86 9.68
C GLN A 84 -10.30 -8.26 10.73
N VAL A 85 -10.37 -7.69 11.95
CA VAL A 85 -9.51 -8.07 13.08
C VAL A 85 -10.29 -8.95 14.04
N LYS A 86 -10.06 -10.25 13.95
CA LYS A 86 -10.77 -11.24 14.77
C LYS A 86 -10.48 -11.06 16.25
N SER A 87 -11.44 -11.47 17.11
CA SER A 87 -11.34 -11.25 18.55
C SER A 87 -10.11 -11.89 19.21
N ASP A 88 -9.60 -12.98 18.65
CA ASP A 88 -8.40 -13.68 19.09
C ASP A 88 -7.09 -12.98 18.68
N THR A 89 -7.14 -12.13 17.64
CA THR A 89 -6.01 -11.30 17.20
C THR A 89 -5.96 -9.97 17.94
N ARG A 90 -7.05 -9.54 18.59
CA ARG A 90 -7.11 -8.25 19.28
C ARG A 90 -6.28 -8.26 20.56
N VAL A 91 -5.51 -7.20 20.75
CA VAL A 91 -4.59 -7.03 21.89
C VAL A 91 -5.10 -5.93 22.81
N SER A 92 -5.29 -6.26 24.10
CA SER A 92 -5.86 -5.36 25.12
C SER A 92 -4.99 -4.13 25.42
N ASP A 93 -3.68 -4.24 25.23
CA ASP A 93 -2.71 -3.17 25.53
C ASP A 93 -2.62 -2.10 24.43
N LEU A 94 -3.28 -2.34 23.30
CA LEU A 94 -3.34 -1.44 22.15
C LEU A 94 -4.73 -0.83 21.99
N SER A 95 -4.79 0.42 21.55
CA SER A 95 -6.07 1.09 21.28
C SER A 95 -6.75 0.51 20.03
N TRP A 96 -8.07 0.72 19.93
CA TRP A 96 -8.83 0.38 18.72
C TRP A 96 -8.21 0.97 17.45
N THR A 97 -7.63 2.16 17.54
CA THR A 97 -6.99 2.82 16.38
C THR A 97 -5.76 2.06 15.88
N HIS A 98 -4.97 1.41 16.76
CA HIS A 98 -3.89 0.52 16.31
C HIS A 98 -4.43 -0.67 15.51
N HIS A 99 -5.53 -1.27 15.96
CA HIS A 99 -6.16 -2.39 15.25
C HIS A 99 -6.77 -1.94 13.91
N ARG A 100 -7.30 -0.72 13.84
CA ARG A 100 -7.77 -0.13 12.57
C ARG A 100 -6.65 -0.03 11.55
N GLU A 101 -5.45 0.35 11.95
CA GLU A 101 -4.30 0.47 11.05
C GLU A 101 -3.92 -0.88 10.41
N VAL A 102 -4.08 -1.98 11.12
CA VAL A 102 -3.76 -3.33 10.61
C VAL A 102 -4.94 -4.02 9.94
N ALA A 103 -6.15 -3.49 10.02
CA ALA A 103 -7.38 -4.19 9.63
C ALA A 103 -7.36 -4.69 8.17
N SER A 104 -6.76 -3.95 7.24
CA SER A 104 -6.65 -4.33 5.83
C SER A 104 -5.54 -5.35 5.52
N LEU A 105 -4.76 -5.76 6.51
CA LEU A 105 -3.66 -6.71 6.35
C LEU A 105 -4.15 -8.16 6.49
N THR A 106 -3.34 -9.13 6.03
CA THR A 106 -3.62 -10.55 6.30
C THR A 106 -3.50 -10.86 7.79
N PRO A 107 -4.19 -11.90 8.32
CA PRO A 107 -4.16 -12.23 9.75
C PRO A 107 -2.74 -12.36 10.33
N GLU A 108 -1.82 -12.97 9.58
CA GLU A 108 -0.43 -13.16 9.99
C GLU A 108 0.30 -11.81 10.12
N LYS A 109 0.04 -10.88 9.20
CA LYS A 109 0.59 -9.51 9.26
C LYS A 109 -0.06 -8.68 10.35
N GLN A 110 -1.37 -8.85 10.60
CA GLN A 110 -2.03 -8.20 11.72
C GLN A 110 -1.36 -8.57 13.04
N GLU A 111 -1.17 -9.87 13.29
CA GLU A 111 -0.50 -10.38 14.49
C GLU A 111 0.94 -9.86 14.61
N LEU A 112 1.72 -9.90 13.52
CA LEU A 112 3.09 -9.42 13.48
C LEU A 112 3.19 -7.94 13.89
N PHE A 113 2.37 -7.06 13.28
CA PHE A 113 2.44 -5.62 13.53
C PHE A 113 1.86 -5.22 14.88
N LEU A 114 0.82 -5.90 15.37
CA LEU A 114 0.30 -5.66 16.71
C LEU A 114 1.30 -6.08 17.79
N ASN A 115 1.95 -7.24 17.66
CA ASN A 115 2.99 -7.68 18.58
C ASN A 115 4.18 -6.70 18.59
N ARG A 116 4.62 -6.26 17.42
CA ARG A 116 5.68 -5.26 17.31
C ARG A 116 5.29 -3.93 17.93
N ALA A 117 4.03 -3.50 17.79
CA ALA A 117 3.54 -2.28 18.42
C ALA A 117 3.58 -2.35 19.95
N ILE A 118 3.41 -3.54 20.55
CA ILE A 118 3.55 -3.76 21.99
C ILE A 118 5.01 -3.72 22.40
N GLU A 119 5.86 -4.52 21.73
CA GLU A 119 7.27 -4.69 22.08
C GLU A 119 8.04 -3.36 21.99
N GLU A 120 7.83 -2.61 20.92
CA GLU A 120 8.49 -1.34 20.65
C GLU A 120 7.71 -0.13 21.20
N LYS A 121 6.53 -0.34 21.81
CA LYS A 121 5.63 0.71 22.34
C LYS A 121 5.30 1.79 21.31
N LEU A 122 5.00 1.35 20.09
CA LEU A 122 4.72 2.24 18.98
C LEU A 122 3.41 3.00 19.22
N SER A 123 3.41 4.30 18.95
CA SER A 123 2.19 5.07 18.77
C SER A 123 1.46 4.64 17.49
N VAL A 124 0.18 4.99 17.37
CA VAL A 124 -0.61 4.74 16.15
C VAL A 124 0.10 5.27 14.88
N ARG A 125 0.70 6.45 14.97
CA ARG A 125 1.45 7.07 13.85
C ARG A 125 2.71 6.29 13.50
N GLU A 126 3.45 5.81 14.49
CA GLU A 126 4.64 4.99 14.27
C GLU A 126 4.27 3.63 13.69
N LEU A 127 3.22 2.98 14.23
CA LEU A 127 2.69 1.73 13.67
C LEU A 127 2.23 1.92 12.22
N HIS A 128 1.49 3.00 11.92
CA HIS A 128 1.11 3.36 10.55
C HIS A 128 2.33 3.46 9.64
N ASN A 129 3.37 4.16 10.07
CA ASN A 129 4.62 4.30 9.31
C ASN A 129 5.33 2.96 9.13
N GLU A 130 5.34 2.09 10.15
CA GLU A 130 5.92 0.75 10.07
C GLU A 130 5.14 -0.16 9.12
N ILE A 131 3.81 -0.14 9.18
CA ILE A 131 2.96 -0.85 8.22
C ILE A 131 3.21 -0.33 6.81
N ARG A 132 3.33 0.98 6.66
CA ARG A 132 3.59 1.63 5.38
C ARG A 132 4.95 1.25 4.82
N LYS A 133 5.98 1.14 5.67
CA LYS A 133 7.32 0.66 5.28
C LYS A 133 7.35 -0.84 4.96
N ASN A 134 6.68 -1.65 5.77
CA ASN A 134 6.82 -3.11 5.76
C ASN A 134 5.56 -3.85 5.25
N GLY A 135 4.36 -3.27 5.38
CA GLY A 135 3.09 -3.89 4.97
C GLY A 135 2.83 -3.88 3.47
N LYS A 136 3.52 -2.99 2.76
CA LYS A 136 3.48 -2.84 1.30
C LYS A 136 4.74 -3.38 0.63
N ILE A 137 5.50 -4.25 1.31
CA ILE A 137 6.65 -4.91 0.71
C ILE A 137 6.16 -5.74 -0.46
N TYR A 138 6.76 -5.51 -1.61
CA TYR A 138 6.60 -6.33 -2.78
C TYR A 138 7.04 -7.76 -2.41
N GLU A 139 6.10 -8.70 -2.29
CA GLU A 139 6.44 -10.10 -2.05
C GLU A 139 7.15 -10.61 -3.30
N SER A 140 8.47 -10.76 -3.23
CA SER A 140 9.26 -11.28 -4.33
C SER A 140 8.89 -12.74 -4.57
N LYS A 141 8.04 -12.99 -5.58
CA LYS A 141 7.93 -14.32 -6.16
C LYS A 141 9.29 -14.72 -6.70
N GLU A 142 9.55 -16.00 -6.78
CA GLU A 142 10.75 -16.50 -7.46
C GLU A 142 10.85 -15.91 -8.86
N LEU A 143 12.00 -15.36 -9.18
CA LEU A 143 12.28 -14.82 -10.50
C LEU A 143 12.33 -15.95 -11.52
N PRO A 144 11.90 -15.72 -12.77
CA PRO A 144 11.94 -16.74 -13.79
C PRO A 144 13.38 -17.12 -14.13
N ASP A 145 13.60 -18.42 -14.37
CA ASP A 145 14.88 -18.92 -14.84
C ASP A 145 15.18 -18.47 -16.28
N GLY A 146 16.45 -18.30 -16.59
CA GLY A 146 16.92 -18.06 -17.95
C GLY A 146 17.66 -16.75 -18.14
N LYS A 147 17.96 -16.46 -19.40
CA LYS A 147 18.61 -15.23 -19.87
C LYS A 147 17.70 -14.51 -20.82
N PHE A 148 17.52 -13.22 -20.61
CA PHE A 148 16.61 -12.41 -21.38
C PHE A 148 17.36 -11.39 -22.24
N ASN A 149 16.96 -11.27 -23.50
CA ASN A 149 17.48 -10.28 -24.44
C ASN A 149 16.87 -8.89 -24.24
N VAL A 150 15.70 -8.83 -23.59
CA VAL A 150 14.98 -7.61 -23.32
C VAL A 150 14.38 -7.68 -21.92
N ILE A 151 14.58 -6.64 -21.15
CA ILE A 151 13.95 -6.43 -19.83
C ILE A 151 13.15 -5.14 -19.90
N TYR A 152 11.88 -5.23 -19.56
CA TYR A 152 10.96 -4.10 -19.41
C TYR A 152 10.50 -4.04 -17.97
N ALA A 153 10.64 -2.90 -17.31
CA ALA A 153 10.38 -2.76 -15.89
C ALA A 153 9.56 -1.50 -15.58
N ASP A 154 8.54 -1.65 -14.74
CA ASP A 154 7.82 -0.53 -14.11
C ASP A 154 7.91 -0.68 -12.59
N PRO A 155 9.04 -0.29 -11.96
CA PRO A 155 9.27 -0.52 -10.55
C PRO A 155 8.20 0.13 -9.67
N PRO A 156 7.78 -0.52 -8.58
CA PRO A 156 6.85 0.03 -7.61
C PRO A 156 7.58 1.03 -6.69
N TRP A 157 7.83 2.22 -7.23
CA TRP A 157 8.59 3.29 -6.58
C TRP A 157 8.03 3.66 -5.20
N PRO A 158 8.87 4.00 -4.20
CA PRO A 158 8.46 4.35 -2.84
C PRO A 158 7.88 5.79 -2.78
N ILE A 159 6.78 6.06 -3.46
CA ILE A 159 6.19 7.40 -3.64
C ILE A 159 5.83 8.05 -2.29
N GLY A 160 5.39 7.26 -1.32
CA GLY A 160 4.93 7.76 -0.02
C GLY A 160 6.00 8.29 0.93
N SER A 161 7.29 8.04 0.68
CA SER A 161 8.38 8.48 1.56
C SER A 161 8.81 9.94 1.36
N ILE A 162 8.34 10.61 0.30
CA ILE A 162 8.81 11.93 -0.12
C ILE A 162 7.78 13.03 0.12
N VAL A 163 6.54 12.69 0.44
CA VAL A 163 5.49 13.69 0.65
C VAL A 163 5.59 14.28 2.06
N MET A 164 5.95 15.55 2.11
CA MET A 164 6.00 16.37 3.34
C MET A 164 4.69 16.30 4.13
N ASP A 165 4.81 16.36 5.44
CA ASP A 165 3.90 16.25 6.59
C ASP A 165 2.45 16.79 6.51
N LYS A 166 1.90 17.21 5.38
CA LYS A 166 0.60 17.89 5.34
C LYS A 166 -0.39 17.50 4.24
N TRP A 167 -0.04 16.62 3.30
CA TRP A 167 -0.97 16.21 2.23
C TRP A 167 -0.87 14.71 2.01
N GLU A 168 -1.77 13.99 2.65
CA GLU A 168 -2.01 12.57 2.38
C GLU A 168 -2.50 12.42 0.94
N SER A 169 -1.71 11.78 0.10
CA SER A 169 -2.17 11.44 -1.24
C SER A 169 -3.02 10.17 -1.15
N PRO A 170 -4.26 10.16 -1.63
CA PRO A 170 -5.11 8.96 -1.65
C PRO A 170 -4.57 7.80 -2.53
N ILE A 171 -3.47 8.05 -3.24
CA ILE A 171 -2.87 7.10 -4.19
C ILE A 171 -2.02 6.04 -3.49
N ASP A 172 -1.50 6.33 -2.29
CA ASP A 172 -0.54 5.48 -1.60
C ASP A 172 -1.12 4.16 -1.03
N ASP A 173 -2.45 4.05 -0.92
CA ASP A 173 -3.08 2.91 -0.24
C ASP A 173 -3.35 1.69 -1.14
N LYS A 174 -3.15 1.80 -2.45
CA LYS A 174 -3.61 0.77 -3.40
C LYS A 174 -2.52 -0.17 -3.92
N TYR A 175 -1.25 0.20 -3.88
CA TYR A 175 -0.21 -0.59 -4.55
C TYR A 175 0.99 -0.91 -3.64
N PRO A 176 1.53 -2.14 -3.71
CA PRO A 176 2.77 -2.47 -3.02
C PRO A 176 3.92 -1.60 -3.55
N ILE A 177 4.77 -1.13 -2.66
CA ILE A 177 5.98 -0.36 -2.97
C ILE A 177 7.22 -1.18 -2.62
N MET A 178 8.34 -0.87 -3.28
CA MET A 178 9.66 -1.42 -2.98
C MET A 178 10.61 -0.30 -2.57
N SER A 179 11.54 -0.56 -1.65
CA SER A 179 12.62 0.39 -1.41
C SER A 179 13.58 0.46 -2.61
N ILE A 180 14.27 1.57 -2.77
CA ILE A 180 15.29 1.70 -3.83
C ILE A 180 16.36 0.62 -3.68
N GLU A 181 16.76 0.32 -2.45
CA GLU A 181 17.74 -0.72 -2.13
C GLU A 181 17.25 -2.12 -2.56
N ASP A 182 15.99 -2.46 -2.29
CA ASP A 182 15.42 -3.74 -2.72
C ASP A 182 15.33 -3.86 -4.25
N ILE A 183 15.02 -2.77 -4.94
CA ILE A 183 15.01 -2.74 -6.41
C ILE A 183 16.43 -2.96 -6.95
N ILE A 184 17.44 -2.28 -6.39
CA ILE A 184 18.86 -2.45 -6.75
C ILE A 184 19.31 -3.91 -6.56
N ASN A 185 18.91 -4.53 -5.46
CA ASN A 185 19.33 -5.87 -5.08
C ASN A 185 18.67 -7.01 -5.90
N LEU A 186 17.73 -6.69 -6.79
CA LEU A 186 17.22 -7.69 -7.72
C LEU A 186 18.36 -8.24 -8.60
N PRO A 187 18.46 -9.57 -8.81
CA PRO A 187 19.55 -10.19 -9.56
C PRO A 187 19.40 -10.03 -11.08
N ILE A 188 19.22 -8.79 -11.53
CA ILE A 188 18.97 -8.47 -12.95
C ILE A 188 20.21 -8.75 -13.82
N LYS A 189 21.40 -8.65 -13.24
CA LYS A 189 22.65 -9.05 -13.93
C LYS A 189 22.63 -10.50 -14.37
N GLU A 190 22.12 -11.38 -13.50
CA GLU A 190 22.01 -12.82 -13.73
C GLU A 190 20.95 -13.16 -14.76
N LEU A 191 19.87 -12.40 -14.80
CA LEU A 191 18.75 -12.59 -15.75
C LEU A 191 19.04 -12.00 -17.13
N SER A 192 19.95 -11.03 -17.24
CA SER A 192 20.27 -10.39 -18.52
C SER A 192 21.21 -11.25 -19.38
N ALA A 193 20.90 -11.37 -20.67
CA ALA A 193 21.81 -11.92 -21.68
C ALA A 193 23.04 -11.01 -21.86
N ASP A 194 24.06 -11.50 -22.60
CA ASP A 194 25.29 -10.72 -22.85
C ASP A 194 24.98 -9.43 -23.64
N ASP A 195 24.08 -9.53 -24.63
CA ASP A 195 23.50 -8.40 -25.35
C ASP A 195 22.04 -8.24 -24.91
N CYS A 196 21.77 -7.27 -24.05
CA CYS A 196 20.44 -7.08 -23.46
C CYS A 196 20.01 -5.61 -23.51
N SER A 197 18.76 -5.39 -23.90
CA SER A 197 18.08 -4.09 -23.86
C SER A 197 17.25 -3.96 -22.59
N LEU A 198 17.39 -2.86 -21.88
CA LEU A 198 16.59 -2.51 -20.71
C LEU A 198 15.72 -1.29 -21.00
N PHE A 199 14.44 -1.41 -20.72
CA PHE A 199 13.47 -0.31 -20.73
C PHE A 199 12.87 -0.20 -19.34
N ILE A 200 13.12 0.91 -18.65
CA ILE A 200 12.68 1.08 -17.25
C ILE A 200 11.92 2.40 -17.08
N TRP A 201 10.70 2.27 -16.52
CA TRP A 201 9.86 3.42 -16.22
C TRP A 201 10.29 4.13 -14.95
N THR A 202 10.22 5.45 -15.00
CA THR A 202 10.43 6.30 -13.83
C THR A 202 9.61 7.58 -13.90
N THR A 203 9.54 8.30 -12.79
CA THR A 203 8.92 9.61 -12.68
C THR A 203 9.97 10.70 -12.46
N HIS A 204 9.54 11.96 -12.47
CA HIS A 204 10.43 13.09 -12.15
C HIS A 204 11.14 12.94 -10.81
N THR A 205 10.47 12.35 -9.84
CA THR A 205 10.98 12.21 -8.46
C THR A 205 12.12 11.20 -8.38
N PHE A 206 11.99 10.07 -9.09
CA PHE A 206 12.92 8.92 -9.00
C PHE A 206 13.85 8.82 -10.22
N LEU A 207 13.99 9.91 -11.01
CA LEU A 207 14.84 9.89 -12.20
C LEU A 207 16.31 9.63 -11.86
N HIS A 208 16.80 10.21 -10.78
CA HIS A 208 18.18 10.03 -10.32
C HIS A 208 18.41 8.61 -9.82
N ASP A 209 17.53 8.12 -8.93
CA ASP A 209 17.59 6.75 -8.41
C ASP A 209 17.53 5.73 -9.55
N CYS A 210 16.70 5.97 -10.57
CA CYS A 210 16.58 5.09 -11.73
C CYS A 210 17.90 4.98 -12.54
N LEU A 211 18.63 6.09 -12.69
CA LEU A 211 19.93 6.06 -13.34
C LEU A 211 20.96 5.27 -12.54
N ASP A 212 20.92 5.35 -11.21
CA ASP A 212 21.77 4.56 -10.34
C ASP A 212 21.42 3.07 -10.42
N ILE A 213 20.12 2.72 -10.40
CA ILE A 213 19.64 1.34 -10.60
C ILE A 213 20.14 0.76 -11.93
N ILE A 214 20.02 1.50 -13.03
CA ILE A 214 20.50 1.09 -14.35
C ILE A 214 21.99 0.73 -14.29
N LYS A 215 22.79 1.55 -13.63
CA LYS A 215 24.23 1.33 -13.45
C LYS A 215 24.52 0.11 -12.58
N GLU A 216 23.83 -0.02 -11.44
CA GLU A 216 24.01 -1.15 -10.52
C GLU A 216 23.59 -2.49 -11.16
N TRP A 217 22.56 -2.47 -12.02
CA TRP A 217 22.17 -3.63 -12.83
C TRP A 217 23.14 -3.96 -13.99
N GLY A 218 24.18 -3.13 -14.17
CA GLY A 218 25.24 -3.35 -15.16
C GLY A 218 24.90 -2.90 -16.56
N PHE A 219 23.93 -2.01 -16.72
CA PHE A 219 23.54 -1.43 -18.01
C PHE A 219 24.15 -0.04 -18.21
N LYS A 220 24.25 0.35 -19.48
CA LYS A 220 24.66 1.70 -19.91
C LYS A 220 23.42 2.45 -20.38
N TYR A 221 23.09 3.56 -19.73
CA TYR A 221 22.04 4.46 -20.18
C TYR A 221 22.33 4.99 -21.58
N PHE A 222 21.29 5.08 -22.42
CA PHE A 222 21.42 5.58 -23.79
C PHE A 222 20.53 6.81 -24.05
N CYS A 223 19.21 6.68 -23.82
CA CYS A 223 18.29 7.80 -24.03
C CYS A 223 17.04 7.69 -23.15
N THR A 224 16.31 8.80 -23.06
CA THR A 224 15.02 8.91 -22.39
C THR A 224 13.91 9.06 -23.42
N ILE A 225 12.87 8.24 -23.28
CA ILE A 225 11.60 8.36 -23.99
C ILE A 225 10.61 9.03 -23.03
N THR A 226 10.05 10.16 -23.43
CA THR A 226 9.10 10.93 -22.63
C THR A 226 7.68 10.57 -23.03
N TRP A 227 6.87 10.12 -22.07
CA TRP A 227 5.44 9.95 -22.27
C TRP A 227 4.68 11.16 -21.76
N ASN A 228 3.99 11.87 -22.65
CA ASN A 228 3.05 12.91 -22.32
C ASN A 228 1.66 12.28 -22.05
N LYS A 229 1.25 12.24 -20.78
CA LYS A 229 -0.03 11.70 -20.32
C LYS A 229 -1.22 12.62 -20.61
N GLY A 230 -0.96 13.86 -21.03
CA GLY A 230 -1.96 14.90 -21.24
C GLY A 230 -2.58 15.46 -19.95
N ASN A 231 -2.38 14.82 -18.82
CA ASN A 231 -2.84 15.25 -17.50
C ASN A 231 -1.88 14.79 -16.40
N GLY A 232 -1.83 15.53 -15.30
CA GLY A 232 -0.94 15.25 -14.18
C GLY A 232 -1.38 16.01 -12.94
N TRP A 233 -0.56 15.99 -11.90
CA TRP A 233 -0.79 16.75 -10.68
C TRP A 233 0.22 17.88 -10.54
N THR A 234 -0.18 18.95 -9.85
CA THR A 234 0.65 20.14 -9.67
C THR A 234 1.28 20.12 -8.29
N GLN A 235 2.59 20.27 -8.22
CA GLN A 235 3.34 20.39 -6.98
C GLN A 235 4.34 21.54 -7.09
N PHE A 236 4.36 22.45 -6.12
CA PHE A 236 5.23 23.62 -6.09
C PHE A 236 5.21 24.45 -7.41
N GLY A 237 4.03 24.56 -8.05
CA GLY A 237 3.85 25.28 -9.30
C GLY A 237 4.23 24.48 -10.56
N PHE A 238 4.76 23.27 -10.45
CA PHE A 238 5.08 22.41 -11.59
C PHE A 238 3.95 21.41 -11.85
N HIS A 239 3.39 21.43 -13.05
CA HIS A 239 2.40 20.47 -13.52
C HIS A 239 3.09 19.27 -14.15
N LYS A 240 3.17 18.16 -13.40
CA LYS A 240 3.90 16.94 -13.80
C LYS A 240 3.07 16.10 -14.78
N MET A 241 3.05 16.49 -16.05
CA MET A 241 2.28 15.85 -17.12
C MET A 241 2.96 14.64 -17.75
N THR A 242 4.23 14.40 -17.43
CA THR A 242 5.05 13.39 -18.12
C THR A 242 5.56 12.32 -17.17
N GLU A 243 5.82 11.15 -17.74
CA GLU A 243 6.64 10.09 -17.15
C GLU A 243 7.74 9.71 -18.15
N PHE A 244 8.76 9.00 -17.68
CA PHE A 244 9.93 8.68 -18.47
C PHE A 244 10.14 7.19 -18.58
N LEU A 245 10.43 6.72 -19.79
CA LEU A 245 10.94 5.38 -20.06
C LEU A 245 12.41 5.52 -20.44
N LEU A 246 13.31 5.07 -19.61
CA LEU A 246 14.73 5.10 -19.86
C LEU A 246 15.14 3.85 -20.63
N PHE A 247 15.81 4.05 -21.75
CA PHE A 247 16.45 2.98 -22.51
C PHE A 247 17.92 2.88 -22.13
N ALA A 248 18.34 1.66 -21.78
CA ALA A 248 19.70 1.31 -21.48
C ALA A 248 20.05 -0.04 -22.13
N TYR A 249 21.33 -0.37 -22.21
CA TYR A 249 21.79 -1.62 -22.82
C TYR A 249 23.00 -2.21 -22.10
N LYS A 250 23.16 -3.52 -22.22
CA LYS A 250 24.34 -4.30 -21.84
C LYS A 250 24.89 -4.94 -23.11
N GLY A 251 26.22 -5.04 -23.24
CA GLY A 251 26.84 -5.56 -24.47
C GLY A 251 26.61 -4.67 -25.69
N LYS A 252 26.04 -5.25 -26.76
CA LYS A 252 25.66 -4.51 -27.98
C LYS A 252 24.19 -4.14 -27.95
N ILE A 253 23.87 -2.99 -28.56
CA ILE A 253 22.48 -2.57 -28.74
C ILE A 253 21.81 -3.54 -29.73
N ASN A 254 20.81 -4.28 -29.28
CA ASN A 254 20.07 -5.27 -30.06
C ASN A 254 18.73 -4.76 -30.57
N ILE A 255 18.61 -3.46 -30.83
CA ILE A 255 17.44 -2.81 -31.43
C ILE A 255 17.51 -2.95 -32.95
N ASN A 256 16.42 -3.41 -33.58
CA ASN A 256 16.31 -3.42 -35.02
C ASN A 256 16.29 -1.98 -35.58
N GLN A 257 17.34 -1.61 -36.28
CA GLN A 257 17.50 -0.26 -36.84
C GLN A 257 16.71 -0.05 -38.14
N TYR A 258 16.17 -1.11 -38.75
CA TYR A 258 15.38 -0.99 -39.97
C TYR A 258 13.92 -0.66 -39.67
N GLY A 259 13.29 0.06 -40.60
CA GLY A 259 11.91 0.51 -40.47
C GLY A 259 11.75 1.80 -39.66
N LYS A 260 10.56 2.02 -39.06
CA LYS A 260 10.28 3.24 -38.28
C LYS A 260 11.17 3.31 -37.06
N SER A 261 11.79 4.46 -36.78
CA SER A 261 12.51 4.71 -35.55
C SER A 261 11.61 4.69 -34.31
N ILE A 262 12.19 4.39 -33.16
CA ILE A 262 11.51 4.56 -31.86
C ILE A 262 11.46 6.05 -31.56
N PRO A 263 10.29 6.68 -31.40
CA PRO A 263 10.20 8.09 -31.04
C PRO A 263 10.59 8.29 -29.57
N THR A 264 11.25 9.40 -29.27
CA THR A 264 11.58 9.77 -27.90
C THR A 264 10.49 10.61 -27.21
N LEU A 265 9.40 10.91 -27.92
CA LEU A 265 8.18 11.51 -27.38
C LEU A 265 6.99 10.64 -27.76
N ILE A 266 6.20 10.26 -26.77
CA ILE A 266 4.95 9.51 -26.93
C ILE A 266 3.82 10.38 -26.40
N GLU A 267 2.82 10.61 -27.26
CA GLU A 267 1.61 11.35 -26.93
C GLU A 267 0.43 10.38 -26.93
N GLU A 268 0.15 9.81 -25.76
CA GLU A 268 -0.97 8.90 -25.58
C GLU A 268 -1.67 9.23 -24.24
N LYS A 269 -2.99 9.44 -24.30
CA LYS A 269 -3.74 9.76 -23.11
C LYS A 269 -3.77 8.56 -22.16
N LYS A 270 -3.62 8.84 -20.87
CA LYS A 270 -3.77 7.86 -19.80
C LYS A 270 -5.19 7.27 -19.81
N THR A 271 -5.29 5.94 -19.83
CA THR A 271 -6.59 5.23 -19.80
C THR A 271 -7.07 4.97 -18.37
N TYR A 272 -6.20 4.39 -17.51
CA TYR A 272 -6.47 4.08 -16.11
C TYR A 272 -5.33 4.55 -15.20
N HIS A 273 -5.57 4.58 -13.88
CA HIS A 273 -4.52 4.91 -12.91
C HIS A 273 -3.34 3.95 -13.04
N SER A 274 -2.13 4.50 -13.19
CA SER A 274 -0.86 3.77 -13.21
C SER A 274 -0.63 2.80 -14.39
N LYS A 275 -1.57 2.65 -15.34
CA LYS A 275 -1.35 1.83 -16.55
C LYS A 275 -0.48 2.58 -17.55
N LYS A 276 0.61 1.92 -17.99
CA LYS A 276 1.47 2.42 -19.07
C LYS A 276 0.83 2.13 -20.43
N PRO A 277 1.13 2.90 -21.48
CA PRO A 277 0.60 2.65 -22.83
C PRO A 277 0.96 1.26 -23.37
N ASP A 278 -0.03 0.50 -23.83
CA ASP A 278 0.20 -0.83 -24.43
C ASP A 278 0.98 -0.71 -25.74
N SER A 279 0.82 0.40 -26.48
CA SER A 279 1.58 0.74 -27.70
C SER A 279 3.10 0.67 -27.50
N ILE A 280 3.59 0.94 -26.31
CA ILE A 280 5.01 0.87 -25.97
C ILE A 280 5.50 -0.59 -25.92
N ARG A 281 4.73 -1.52 -25.34
CA ARG A 281 5.08 -2.93 -25.37
C ARG A 281 5.13 -3.49 -26.79
N ASP A 282 4.16 -3.12 -27.61
CA ASP A 282 4.12 -3.49 -29.04
C ASP A 282 5.32 -2.93 -29.79
N MET A 283 5.64 -1.65 -29.58
CA MET A 283 6.80 -1.00 -30.18
C MET A 283 8.11 -1.70 -29.78
N ILE A 284 8.28 -2.05 -28.49
CA ILE A 284 9.45 -2.78 -28.04
C ILE A 284 9.49 -4.18 -28.65
N LYS A 285 8.35 -4.88 -28.70
CA LYS A 285 8.25 -6.21 -29.30
C LYS A 285 8.65 -6.22 -30.77
N ASP A 286 8.22 -5.22 -31.53
CA ASP A 286 8.53 -5.10 -32.97
C ASP A 286 10.00 -4.77 -33.23
N LYS A 287 10.67 -4.13 -32.30
CA LYS A 287 12.04 -3.62 -32.46
C LYS A 287 13.12 -4.48 -31.81
N THR A 288 12.75 -5.44 -31.00
CA THR A 288 13.68 -6.24 -30.22
C THR A 288 13.54 -7.73 -30.50
N PRO A 289 14.64 -8.53 -30.31
CA PRO A 289 14.57 -9.97 -30.43
C PRO A 289 13.63 -10.59 -29.39
N ASP A 290 13.27 -11.87 -29.57
CA ASP A 290 12.55 -12.66 -28.57
C ASP A 290 13.38 -12.88 -27.29
N GLY A 291 12.75 -13.45 -26.27
CA GLY A 291 13.36 -13.58 -24.93
C GLY A 291 13.17 -12.30 -24.12
N ARG A 292 11.89 -11.91 -23.95
CA ARG A 292 11.49 -10.69 -23.27
C ARG A 292 10.95 -11.01 -21.89
N LEU A 293 11.42 -10.28 -20.88
CA LEU A 293 10.95 -10.30 -19.51
C LEU A 293 10.30 -8.98 -19.14
N GLU A 294 9.08 -9.01 -18.65
CA GLU A 294 8.43 -7.87 -17.99
C GLU A 294 8.51 -8.05 -16.49
N LEU A 295 9.26 -7.16 -15.82
CA LEU A 295 9.36 -7.09 -14.36
C LEU A 295 8.25 -6.20 -13.80
N PHE A 296 7.71 -6.58 -12.64
CA PHE A 296 6.62 -5.88 -11.96
C PHE A 296 5.32 -5.87 -12.77
N ALA A 297 5.16 -6.89 -13.63
CA ALA A 297 4.01 -7.04 -14.50
C ALA A 297 2.70 -7.15 -13.69
N ARG A 298 1.63 -6.51 -14.18
CA ARG A 298 0.26 -6.62 -13.66
C ARG A 298 -0.57 -7.62 -14.44
N ASP A 299 -0.29 -7.71 -15.74
CA ASP A 299 -0.98 -8.58 -16.67
C ASP A 299 0.01 -9.45 -17.43
N LYS A 300 -0.48 -10.56 -18.02
CA LYS A 300 0.28 -11.35 -19.00
C LYS A 300 0.11 -10.76 -20.39
N TYR A 301 1.21 -10.56 -21.08
CA TYR A 301 1.23 -10.04 -22.44
C TYR A 301 1.87 -11.05 -23.40
N ASP A 302 1.29 -11.25 -24.57
CA ASP A 302 1.78 -12.21 -25.55
C ASP A 302 3.23 -11.88 -26.00
N GLY A 303 4.10 -12.89 -25.95
CA GLY A 303 5.52 -12.75 -26.29
C GLY A 303 6.39 -12.18 -25.16
N TRP A 304 5.83 -12.07 -23.92
CA TRP A 304 6.55 -11.65 -22.74
C TRP A 304 6.45 -12.69 -21.63
N ILE A 305 7.55 -12.95 -20.95
CA ILE A 305 7.52 -13.62 -19.64
C ILE A 305 7.25 -12.55 -18.61
N ALA A 306 6.20 -12.74 -17.82
CA ALA A 306 5.74 -11.76 -16.85
C ALA A 306 6.15 -12.17 -15.43
N TRP A 307 6.75 -11.27 -14.67
CA TRP A 307 7.03 -11.42 -13.25
C TRP A 307 6.48 -10.22 -12.47
N GLY A 308 5.61 -10.48 -11.51
CA GLY A 308 4.97 -9.45 -10.71
C GLY A 308 3.94 -10.03 -9.73
N ASN A 309 3.53 -9.25 -8.74
CA ASN A 309 2.62 -9.69 -7.68
C ASN A 309 1.15 -9.72 -8.14
N GLU A 310 0.78 -8.91 -9.12
CA GLU A 310 -0.61 -8.71 -9.53
C GLU A 310 -1.07 -9.65 -10.67
N ILE A 311 -0.18 -10.46 -11.26
CA ILE A 311 -0.43 -11.28 -12.47
C ILE A 311 -1.63 -12.25 -12.36
N ASN A 312 -2.10 -12.59 -11.16
CA ASN A 312 -3.20 -13.53 -10.94
C ASN A 312 -4.38 -12.92 -10.16
N ILE A 313 -4.36 -11.63 -9.91
CA ILE A 313 -5.50 -10.95 -9.27
C ILE A 313 -6.50 -10.65 -10.37
N LYS A 314 -7.58 -11.46 -10.48
CA LYS A 314 -8.77 -11.07 -11.25
C LYS A 314 -9.34 -9.83 -10.54
N VAL A 315 -9.23 -8.68 -11.16
CA VAL A 315 -10.06 -7.53 -10.80
C VAL A 315 -11.43 -7.88 -11.34
N ASP A 316 -12.34 -8.31 -10.47
CA ASP A 316 -13.76 -8.39 -10.81
C ASP A 316 -14.21 -6.96 -11.17
N GLU A 317 -14.75 -6.83 -12.38
CA GLU A 317 -15.32 -5.61 -12.97
C GLU A 317 -16.50 -5.06 -12.17
#